data_dda2c24c4b4791c0940cc250cce34864
#
_entry.id   dda2c24c4b4791c0940cc250cce34864
#
_cell.length_a   1.000
_cell.length_b   1.000
_cell.length_c   1.000
_cell.angle_alpha   90.00
_cell.angle_beta   90.00
_cell.angle_gamma   90.00
#
_symmetry.space_group_name_H-M   'P 1'
#
loop_
_entity.id
_entity.type
_entity.pdbx_description
1 polymer ?
#
loop_
_entity_poly.entity_id
_entity_poly.type
_entity_poly.pdbx_seq_one_letter_code
_entity_poly.pdbx_strand_id
1 'polypeptide(L)'
;YIEPSAILSAIAGFDKLVNGIVTAMNDVLCPETTMDTTKELTDADGNILKAEKYVYNASTHDVLYDSHGNVVAGKENGDGTYSYEASEKLYVDANQEETENIDSMTYKILDMSKAGYGMDDDETRGVELFKRNGTDRYKQITGADGSTIYVRNNLNVTGFETDYTLGNLIVNPEASQNVGTLPLSTEHGKEDFSKVNELIDTFSKKFASLNPENYAKADFNTFYNDYIGEFATMGSVLTKYVNNQTTMVNGYDNQRLQTSGVSSDEELQKMIKYQHAYNAASRYINVVSEMIEHLVTSLGHA
;
A
#
# COMPACT_ATOMS: atom_id res chain seq x y z
N TYR A 1 -15.79 2.12 11.83
CA TYR A 1 -14.36 2.33 11.52
C TYR A 1 -13.80 1.01 11.03
N ILE A 2 -13.42 0.94 9.76
CA ILE A 2 -12.76 -0.26 9.21
C ILE A 2 -11.27 0.02 9.31
N GLU A 3 -10.59 -0.64 10.22
CA GLU A 3 -9.13 -0.58 10.26
C GLU A 3 -8.55 -1.22 8.98
N PRO A 4 -7.58 -0.57 8.35
CA PRO A 4 -6.91 -1.17 7.21
C PRO A 4 -6.28 -2.50 7.62
N SER A 5 -6.28 -3.47 6.70
CA SER A 5 -5.61 -4.75 6.92
C SER A 5 -4.13 -4.52 7.25
N ALA A 6 -3.63 -5.15 8.31
CA ALA A 6 -2.21 -5.08 8.68
C ALA A 6 -1.28 -5.45 7.53
N ILE A 7 -1.69 -6.40 6.68
CA ILE A 7 -0.95 -6.82 5.49
C ILE A 7 -0.92 -5.71 4.44
N LEU A 8 -2.07 -5.06 4.18
CA LEU A 8 -2.13 -3.95 3.21
C LEU A 8 -1.32 -2.75 3.68
N SER A 9 -1.36 -2.43 4.99
CA SER A 9 -0.53 -1.37 5.56
C SER A 9 0.96 -1.69 5.44
N ALA A 10 1.34 -2.96 5.64
CA ALA A 10 2.71 -3.42 5.45
C ALA A 10 3.16 -3.29 3.98
N ILE A 11 2.35 -3.72 3.03
CA ILE A 11 2.66 -3.58 1.61
C ILE A 11 2.81 -2.10 1.24
N ALA A 12 1.87 -1.25 1.65
CA ALA A 12 1.90 0.18 1.36
C ALA A 12 3.14 0.88 1.93
N GLY A 13 3.59 0.49 3.13
CA GLY A 13 4.83 1.02 3.73
C GLY A 13 6.08 0.63 2.93
N PHE A 14 6.16 -0.61 2.48
CA PHE A 14 7.24 -1.06 1.60
C PHE A 14 7.17 -0.40 0.22
N ASP A 15 5.99 -0.30 -0.38
CA ASP A 15 5.81 0.37 -1.67
C ASP A 15 6.26 1.84 -1.59
N LYS A 16 5.93 2.53 -0.51
CA LYS A 16 6.37 3.91 -0.27
C LYS A 16 7.90 4.01 -0.15
N LEU A 17 8.53 3.08 0.55
CA LEU A 17 9.99 3.04 0.67
C LEU A 17 10.64 2.76 -0.71
N VAL A 18 10.16 1.74 -1.42
CA VAL A 18 10.65 1.36 -2.75
C VAL A 18 10.48 2.52 -3.73
N ASN A 19 9.28 3.12 -3.78
CA ASN A 19 9.03 4.26 -4.64
C ASN A 19 9.98 5.43 -4.32
N GLY A 20 10.18 5.72 -3.04
CA GLY A 20 11.09 6.78 -2.60
C GLY A 20 12.53 6.54 -3.05
N ILE A 21 13.08 5.35 -2.79
CA ILE A 21 14.46 4.99 -3.18
C ILE A 21 14.62 5.03 -4.70
N VAL A 22 13.73 4.35 -5.43
CA VAL A 22 13.82 4.23 -6.89
C VAL A 22 13.65 5.57 -7.57
N THR A 23 12.68 6.38 -7.13
CA THR A 23 12.48 7.73 -7.67
C THR A 23 13.72 8.58 -7.44
N ALA A 24 14.25 8.57 -6.23
CA ALA A 24 15.43 9.35 -5.89
C ALA A 24 16.68 8.95 -6.69
N MET A 25 16.88 7.65 -6.93
CA MET A 25 17.97 7.15 -7.78
C MET A 25 17.76 7.52 -9.25
N ASN A 26 16.56 7.28 -9.76
CA ASN A 26 16.25 7.57 -11.15
C ASN A 26 16.24 9.08 -11.46
N ASP A 27 15.92 9.94 -10.49
CA ASP A 27 15.97 11.39 -10.64
C ASP A 27 17.41 11.93 -10.75
N VAL A 28 18.37 11.23 -10.15
CA VAL A 28 19.80 11.55 -10.35
C VAL A 28 20.27 11.09 -11.74
N LEU A 29 19.87 9.88 -12.16
CA LEU A 29 20.24 9.34 -13.45
C LEU A 29 19.53 10.03 -14.62
N CYS A 30 18.28 10.41 -14.40
CA CYS A 30 17.37 11.00 -15.37
C CYS A 30 16.81 12.33 -14.83
N PRO A 31 17.61 13.38 -14.68
CA PRO A 31 17.16 14.67 -14.20
C PRO A 31 16.08 15.25 -15.11
N GLU A 32 15.07 15.87 -14.52
CA GLU A 32 13.93 16.42 -15.24
C GLU A 32 13.90 17.94 -15.18
N THR A 33 13.34 18.55 -16.21
CA THR A 33 12.99 19.96 -16.28
C THR A 33 11.58 20.09 -16.85
N THR A 34 11.05 21.28 -16.87
CA THR A 34 9.73 21.57 -17.41
C THR A 34 9.83 22.22 -18.79
N MET A 35 8.86 21.92 -19.63
CA MET A 35 8.68 22.53 -20.93
C MET A 35 7.23 22.98 -21.08
N ASP A 36 7.04 24.28 -21.31
CA ASP A 36 5.73 24.84 -21.60
C ASP A 36 5.45 24.89 -23.09
N THR A 37 4.25 24.58 -23.47
CA THR A 37 3.80 24.59 -24.86
C THR A 37 2.32 24.96 -24.96
N THR A 38 1.94 25.56 -26.04
CA THR A 38 0.55 25.89 -26.37
C THR A 38 -0.18 24.76 -27.11
N LYS A 39 0.52 23.68 -27.46
CA LYS A 39 -0.05 22.56 -28.21
C LYS A 39 0.08 21.27 -27.42
N GLU A 40 -0.94 20.44 -27.48
CA GLU A 40 -0.84 19.07 -26.98
C GLU A 40 0.26 18.32 -27.70
N LEU A 41 1.09 17.64 -26.92
CA LEU A 41 2.14 16.78 -27.45
C LEU A 41 1.57 15.37 -27.67
N THR A 42 1.97 14.76 -28.75
CA THR A 42 1.62 13.37 -29.09
C THR A 42 2.88 12.53 -29.25
N ASP A 43 2.79 11.26 -28.85
CA ASP A 43 3.86 10.29 -29.11
C ASP A 43 3.84 9.85 -30.60
N ALA A 44 4.80 9.00 -30.97
CA ALA A 44 4.93 8.48 -32.34
C ALA A 44 3.70 7.65 -32.81
N ASP A 45 2.94 7.11 -31.85
CA ASP A 45 1.73 6.31 -32.09
C ASP A 45 0.46 7.19 -32.15
N GLY A 46 0.61 8.51 -31.95
CA GLY A 46 -0.49 9.48 -31.98
C GLY A 46 -1.25 9.60 -30.65
N ASN A 47 -0.77 9.02 -29.56
CA ASN A 47 -1.39 9.16 -28.26
C ASN A 47 -1.03 10.52 -27.66
N ILE A 48 -2.04 11.21 -27.10
CA ILE A 48 -1.85 12.49 -26.42
C ILE A 48 -1.09 12.25 -25.12
N LEU A 49 0.03 12.95 -24.96
CA LEU A 49 0.82 12.98 -23.74
C LEU A 49 0.15 13.94 -22.74
N LYS A 50 0.11 13.55 -21.47
CA LYS A 50 -0.52 14.37 -20.46
C LYS A 50 0.41 15.46 -19.95
N ALA A 51 -0.06 16.69 -20.03
CA ALA A 51 0.52 17.81 -19.32
C ALA A 51 0.22 17.71 -17.81
N GLU A 52 1.17 18.13 -16.99
CA GLU A 52 0.92 18.37 -15.58
C GLU A 52 0.16 19.69 -15.42
N LYS A 53 -0.89 19.67 -14.65
CA LYS A 53 -1.76 20.82 -14.37
C LYS A 53 -1.93 20.91 -12.86
N TYR A 54 -1.56 22.04 -12.29
CA TYR A 54 -1.59 22.25 -10.85
C TYR A 54 -2.57 23.34 -10.48
N VAL A 55 -3.19 23.19 -9.32
CA VAL A 55 -3.95 24.26 -8.67
C VAL A 55 -3.18 24.67 -7.41
N TYR A 56 -3.10 25.95 -7.16
CA TYR A 56 -2.40 26.49 -6.03
C TYR A 56 -3.28 27.44 -5.21
N ASN A 57 -2.90 27.63 -3.96
CA ASN A 57 -3.50 28.65 -3.12
C ASN A 57 -2.93 30.03 -3.51
N ALA A 58 -3.78 30.95 -3.95
CA ALA A 58 -3.36 32.27 -4.39
C ALA A 58 -2.59 33.08 -3.31
N SER A 59 -2.83 32.79 -2.03
CA SER A 59 -2.18 33.48 -0.92
C SER A 59 -0.83 32.92 -0.54
N THR A 60 -0.64 31.59 -0.68
CA THR A 60 0.58 30.88 -0.25
C THR A 60 1.39 30.35 -1.41
N HIS A 61 0.85 30.35 -2.62
CA HIS A 61 1.38 29.72 -3.83
C HIS A 61 1.69 28.23 -3.67
N ASP A 62 1.04 27.56 -2.71
CA ASP A 62 1.19 26.13 -2.48
C ASP A 62 0.20 25.34 -3.34
N VAL A 63 0.66 24.27 -3.96
CA VAL A 63 -0.19 23.33 -4.69
C VAL A 63 -1.11 22.62 -3.70
N LEU A 64 -2.41 22.57 -4.02
CA LEU A 64 -3.40 21.92 -3.19
C LEU A 64 -3.57 20.45 -3.58
N TYR A 65 -3.65 19.61 -2.58
CA TYR A 65 -3.85 18.17 -2.73
C TYR A 65 -5.13 17.73 -2.03
N ASP A 66 -5.82 16.77 -2.59
CA ASP A 66 -6.96 16.12 -1.93
C ASP A 66 -6.48 15.14 -0.83
N SER A 67 -7.42 14.54 -0.12
CA SER A 67 -7.13 13.55 0.93
C SER A 67 -6.46 12.26 0.41
N HIS A 68 -6.39 12.08 -0.91
CA HIS A 68 -5.74 10.96 -1.57
C HIS A 68 -4.37 11.34 -2.15
N GLY A 69 -3.94 12.61 -1.95
CA GLY A 69 -2.68 13.10 -2.47
C GLY A 69 -2.71 13.52 -3.94
N ASN A 70 -3.90 13.61 -4.55
CA ASN A 70 -4.04 14.13 -5.91
C ASN A 70 -4.11 15.65 -5.88
N VAL A 71 -3.56 16.29 -6.91
CA VAL A 71 -3.69 17.73 -7.09
C VAL A 71 -5.16 18.08 -7.34
N VAL A 72 -5.68 19.01 -6.56
CA VAL A 72 -7.10 19.39 -6.61
C VAL A 72 -7.30 20.59 -7.53
N ALA A 73 -8.22 20.47 -8.46
CA ALA A 73 -8.69 21.60 -9.27
C ALA A 73 -9.75 22.40 -8.49
N GLY A 74 -9.51 23.69 -8.27
CA GLY A 74 -10.43 24.57 -7.55
C GLY A 74 -10.71 25.87 -8.30
N LYS A 75 -11.82 26.52 -7.96
CA LYS A 75 -12.18 27.85 -8.43
C LYS A 75 -11.96 28.86 -7.33
N GLU A 76 -11.24 29.93 -7.63
CA GLU A 76 -11.07 31.03 -6.71
C GLU A 76 -12.39 31.75 -6.43
N ASN A 77 -12.68 32.00 -5.15
CA ASN A 77 -13.90 32.67 -4.69
C ASN A 77 -13.75 34.21 -4.59
N GLY A 78 -12.57 34.75 -4.95
CA GLY A 78 -12.28 36.20 -4.88
C GLY A 78 -11.96 36.72 -3.47
N ASP A 79 -11.90 35.83 -2.48
CA ASP A 79 -11.50 36.14 -1.08
C ASP A 79 -10.20 35.42 -0.68
N GLY A 80 -9.50 34.83 -1.67
CA GLY A 80 -8.30 34.02 -1.45
C GLY A 80 -8.60 32.56 -1.07
N THR A 81 -9.88 32.16 -1.06
CA THR A 81 -10.28 30.76 -0.87
C THR A 81 -10.69 30.12 -2.19
N TYR A 82 -10.55 28.80 -2.26
CA TYR A 82 -10.95 28.02 -3.43
C TYR A 82 -12.14 27.12 -3.12
N SER A 83 -13.15 27.17 -3.99
CA SER A 83 -14.22 26.18 -4.02
C SER A 83 -13.87 25.08 -5.04
N TYR A 84 -14.05 23.84 -4.65
CA TYR A 84 -13.68 22.68 -5.44
C TYR A 84 -14.91 22.10 -6.10
N GLU A 85 -15.11 22.41 -7.38
CA GLU A 85 -16.07 21.69 -8.21
C GLU A 85 -15.30 20.84 -9.22
N ALA A 86 -15.70 19.58 -9.37
CA ALA A 86 -14.99 18.57 -10.18
C ALA A 86 -14.91 18.89 -11.69
N SER A 87 -15.49 19.99 -12.16
CA SER A 87 -15.61 20.34 -13.57
C SER A 87 -14.73 21.51 -14.03
N GLU A 88 -14.16 22.29 -13.13
CA GLU A 88 -13.34 23.45 -13.51
C GLU A 88 -11.84 23.18 -13.30
N LYS A 89 -11.06 23.41 -14.32
CA LYS A 89 -9.60 23.22 -14.31
C LYS A 89 -8.91 24.57 -14.27
N LEU A 90 -8.21 24.86 -13.19
CA LEU A 90 -7.24 25.94 -13.11
C LEU A 90 -5.88 25.45 -13.61
N TYR A 91 -5.23 26.24 -14.42
CA TYR A 91 -3.92 25.95 -14.97
C TYR A 91 -2.89 26.88 -14.31
N VAL A 92 -1.75 26.30 -13.93
CA VAL A 92 -0.61 27.01 -13.38
C VAL A 92 0.59 26.66 -14.24
N ASP A 93 1.39 27.63 -14.61
CA ASP A 93 2.62 27.39 -15.35
C ASP A 93 3.72 26.79 -14.46
N ALA A 94 4.87 26.49 -15.05
CA ALA A 94 6.01 25.91 -14.33
C ALA A 94 6.58 26.82 -13.23
N ASN A 95 6.28 28.12 -13.26
CA ASN A 95 6.71 29.10 -12.26
C ASN A 95 5.69 29.27 -11.13
N GLN A 96 4.61 28.47 -11.16
CA GLN A 96 3.47 28.57 -10.23
C GLN A 96 2.72 29.90 -10.31
N GLU A 97 2.81 30.58 -11.44
CA GLU A 97 2.04 31.77 -11.74
C GLU A 97 0.70 31.38 -12.39
N GLU A 98 -0.38 32.02 -11.95
CA GLU A 98 -1.69 31.85 -12.53
C GLU A 98 -1.67 32.32 -13.98
N THR A 99 -2.00 31.41 -14.90
CA THR A 99 -2.12 31.77 -16.30
C THR A 99 -3.61 31.75 -16.69
N GLU A 100 -4.14 32.87 -17.11
CA GLU A 100 -5.44 32.96 -17.74
C GLU A 100 -5.43 32.27 -19.13
N ASN A 101 -4.27 31.85 -19.59
CA ASN A 101 -4.09 31.24 -20.88
C ASN A 101 -4.29 29.73 -20.72
N ILE A 102 -5.52 29.29 -21.01
CA ILE A 102 -5.94 27.89 -21.03
C ILE A 102 -5.08 27.02 -21.96
N ASP A 103 -4.32 27.66 -22.82
CA ASP A 103 -3.48 27.04 -23.86
C ASP A 103 -2.05 26.68 -23.40
N SER A 104 -1.62 27.09 -22.21
CA SER A 104 -0.30 26.73 -21.71
C SER A 104 -0.33 25.39 -21.00
N MET A 105 0.45 24.44 -21.50
CA MET A 105 0.60 23.09 -20.98
C MET A 105 2.03 22.86 -20.57
N THR A 106 2.25 22.43 -19.34
CA THR A 106 3.58 22.11 -18.81
C THR A 106 3.82 20.61 -18.86
N TYR A 107 4.92 20.22 -19.47
CA TYR A 107 5.38 18.85 -19.53
C TYR A 107 6.70 18.69 -18.79
N LYS A 108 6.86 17.61 -18.05
CA LYS A 108 8.17 17.20 -17.56
C LYS A 108 8.93 16.50 -18.67
N ILE A 109 10.14 16.96 -18.91
CA ILE A 109 11.04 16.41 -19.93
C ILE A 109 12.40 16.08 -19.30
N LEU A 110 13.14 15.17 -19.91
CA LEU A 110 14.53 14.91 -19.53
C LEU A 110 15.34 16.20 -19.72
N ASP A 111 16.04 16.63 -18.68
CA ASP A 111 16.96 17.76 -18.74
C ASP A 111 18.28 17.32 -19.41
N MET A 112 18.36 17.53 -20.71
CA MET A 112 19.53 17.16 -21.50
C MET A 112 20.79 17.92 -21.08
N SER A 113 20.69 19.03 -20.37
CA SER A 113 21.85 19.79 -19.88
C SER A 113 22.48 19.18 -18.62
N LYS A 114 21.68 18.41 -17.86
CA LYS A 114 22.10 17.79 -16.59
C LYS A 114 22.18 16.26 -16.67
N ALA A 115 21.52 15.66 -17.67
CA ALA A 115 21.57 14.22 -17.85
C ALA A 115 22.98 13.77 -18.17
N GLY A 116 23.47 12.77 -17.44
CA GLY A 116 24.74 12.12 -17.74
C GLY A 116 24.69 11.38 -19.08
N TYR A 117 25.81 10.90 -19.51
CA TYR A 117 25.98 10.10 -20.71
C TYR A 117 26.25 8.64 -20.34
N GLY A 118 25.79 7.72 -21.16
CA GLY A 118 26.26 6.36 -21.13
C GLY A 118 27.73 6.27 -21.59
N MET A 119 28.37 5.16 -21.25
CA MET A 119 29.73 4.80 -21.77
C MET A 119 29.63 3.95 -23.03
N ASP A 120 28.45 3.74 -23.56
CA ASP A 120 28.19 3.05 -24.80
C ASP A 120 28.54 3.94 -26.02
N ASP A 121 28.69 3.33 -27.22
CA ASP A 121 29.08 4.02 -28.42
C ASP A 121 28.07 5.12 -28.86
N ASP A 122 26.80 4.97 -28.45
CA ASP A 122 25.73 5.92 -28.75
C ASP A 122 25.61 7.03 -27.70
N GLU A 123 26.44 7.00 -26.64
CA GLU A 123 26.38 7.94 -25.52
C GLU A 123 24.93 8.08 -24.97
N THR A 124 24.27 6.94 -24.77
CA THR A 124 22.85 6.88 -24.41
C THR A 124 22.52 7.74 -23.20
N ARG A 125 21.38 8.42 -23.22
CA ARG A 125 20.95 9.34 -22.16
C ARG A 125 19.56 8.98 -21.66
N GLY A 126 19.28 9.33 -20.39
CA GLY A 126 17.94 9.17 -19.82
C GLY A 126 17.54 7.73 -19.52
N VAL A 127 18.52 6.84 -19.34
CA VAL A 127 18.28 5.45 -18.96
C VAL A 127 18.15 5.34 -17.45
N GLU A 128 16.99 4.91 -16.99
CA GLU A 128 16.74 4.63 -15.58
C GLU A 128 17.32 3.27 -15.17
N LEU A 129 17.74 3.13 -13.93
CA LEU A 129 18.25 1.85 -13.38
C LEU A 129 17.10 0.86 -13.11
N PHE A 130 16.03 1.35 -12.53
CA PHE A 130 14.83 0.59 -12.25
C PHE A 130 13.68 1.16 -13.05
N LYS A 131 12.84 0.29 -13.61
CA LYS A 131 11.68 0.73 -14.37
C LYS A 131 10.41 -0.02 -13.92
N ARG A 132 9.29 0.55 -14.28
CA ARG A 132 7.99 -0.12 -14.12
C ARG A 132 7.81 -1.13 -15.23
N ASN A 133 7.33 -2.31 -14.89
CA ASN A 133 7.09 -3.36 -15.87
C ASN A 133 6.12 -2.88 -16.97
N GLY A 134 6.51 -3.01 -18.21
CA GLY A 134 5.71 -2.63 -19.38
C GLY A 134 5.55 -1.12 -19.60
N THR A 135 6.30 -0.27 -18.87
CA THR A 135 6.17 1.18 -18.99
C THR A 135 7.51 1.86 -19.00
N ASP A 136 7.76 2.61 -20.06
CA ASP A 136 8.97 3.44 -20.16
C ASP A 136 8.78 4.76 -19.43
N ARG A 137 9.84 5.27 -18.80
CA ARG A 137 9.82 6.55 -18.08
C ARG A 137 9.53 7.71 -19.01
N TYR A 138 10.05 7.67 -20.21
CA TYR A 138 9.88 8.72 -21.22
C TYR A 138 9.25 8.20 -22.49
N LYS A 139 8.51 9.08 -23.14
CA LYS A 139 8.12 8.95 -24.55
C LYS A 139 8.97 9.90 -25.36
N GLN A 140 9.50 9.42 -26.47
CA GLN A 140 10.28 10.23 -27.42
C GLN A 140 9.33 10.93 -28.37
N ILE A 141 9.52 12.23 -28.55
CA ILE A 141 8.84 13.04 -29.55
C ILE A 141 9.87 13.83 -30.34
N THR A 142 9.50 14.25 -31.53
CA THR A 142 10.33 15.14 -32.35
C THR A 142 9.89 16.59 -32.14
N GLY A 143 10.78 17.44 -31.66
CA GLY A 143 10.56 18.86 -31.52
C GLY A 143 10.37 19.56 -32.86
N ALA A 144 9.90 20.79 -32.85
CA ALA A 144 9.68 21.59 -34.03
C ALA A 144 11.00 21.90 -34.82
N ASP A 145 12.12 21.84 -34.13
CA ASP A 145 13.47 22.01 -34.64
C ASP A 145 14.13 20.70 -35.14
N GLY A 146 13.39 19.59 -35.05
CA GLY A 146 13.88 18.26 -35.38
C GLY A 146 14.66 17.57 -34.26
N SER A 147 14.79 18.19 -33.08
CA SER A 147 15.44 17.58 -31.91
C SER A 147 14.57 16.49 -31.32
N THR A 148 15.20 15.49 -30.67
CA THR A 148 14.50 14.48 -29.88
C THR A 148 14.26 15.02 -28.49
N ILE A 149 12.99 15.02 -28.07
CA ILE A 149 12.56 15.43 -26.73
C ILE A 149 12.03 14.18 -26.02
N TYR A 150 12.49 13.95 -24.80
CA TYR A 150 12.06 12.84 -23.94
C TYR A 150 11.05 13.35 -22.94
N VAL A 151 9.76 13.15 -23.22
CA VAL A 151 8.65 13.63 -22.38
C VAL A 151 8.30 12.57 -21.34
N ARG A 152 8.18 12.99 -20.08
CA ARG A 152 7.76 12.10 -18.99
C ARG A 152 6.45 11.38 -19.35
N ASN A 153 6.50 10.07 -19.33
CA ASN A 153 5.34 9.24 -19.58
C ASN A 153 4.48 9.16 -18.30
N ASN A 154 3.65 10.17 -18.12
CA ASN A 154 2.62 10.19 -17.08
C ASN A 154 1.47 9.30 -17.56
N LEU A 155 1.65 8.00 -17.44
CA LEU A 155 0.52 7.08 -17.58
C LEU A 155 -0.53 7.50 -16.57
N ASN A 156 -1.65 7.76 -17.10
CA ASN A 156 -2.78 8.23 -16.50
C ASN A 156 -3.18 7.47 -15.27
N VAL A 157 -3.32 8.16 -14.14
CA VAL A 157 -4.66 8.28 -13.82
C VAL A 157 -5.22 7.67 -12.59
N THR A 158 -4.69 6.66 -12.01
CA THR A 158 -5.20 6.13 -10.74
C THR A 158 -4.13 6.06 -9.67
N GLY A 159 -3.13 6.92 -9.73
CA GLY A 159 -2.13 7.11 -8.67
C GLY A 159 -1.13 5.97 -8.51
N PHE A 160 -1.54 4.74 -8.76
CA PHE A 160 -0.68 3.56 -8.57
C PHE A 160 0.19 3.22 -9.78
N GLU A 161 -0.18 3.67 -10.97
CA GLU A 161 0.53 3.34 -12.20
C GLU A 161 1.77 4.19 -12.43
N THR A 162 1.87 5.33 -11.73
CA THR A 162 3.03 6.22 -11.79
C THR A 162 4.11 5.86 -10.79
N ASP A 163 3.76 5.14 -9.72
CA ASP A 163 4.65 4.81 -8.62
C ASP A 163 5.36 3.47 -8.86
N TYR A 164 6.57 3.36 -8.33
CA TYR A 164 7.29 2.09 -8.27
C TYR A 164 6.82 1.31 -7.05
N THR A 165 6.25 0.14 -7.29
CA THR A 165 5.75 -0.75 -6.26
C THR A 165 6.45 -2.09 -6.32
N LEU A 166 6.36 -2.89 -5.27
CA LEU A 166 6.87 -4.26 -5.26
C LEU A 166 6.26 -5.13 -6.39
N GLY A 167 5.05 -4.77 -6.85
CA GLY A 167 4.34 -5.52 -7.88
C GLY A 167 4.75 -5.16 -9.31
N ASN A 168 5.30 -3.96 -9.54
CA ASN A 168 5.60 -3.48 -10.89
C ASN A 168 7.09 -3.15 -11.13
N LEU A 169 7.91 -3.16 -10.07
CA LEU A 169 9.32 -2.82 -10.16
C LEU A 169 10.11 -3.93 -10.84
N ILE A 170 10.90 -3.56 -11.83
CA ILE A 170 11.91 -4.42 -12.47
C ILE A 170 13.22 -3.66 -12.61
N VAL A 171 14.34 -4.40 -12.65
CA VAL A 171 15.59 -3.82 -13.13
C VAL A 171 15.43 -3.53 -14.62
N ASN A 172 15.86 -2.36 -15.06
CA ASN A 172 15.74 -2.00 -16.46
C ASN A 172 16.51 -3.00 -17.34
N PRO A 173 15.82 -3.71 -18.26
CA PRO A 173 16.47 -4.68 -19.12
C PRO A 173 17.60 -4.09 -19.99
N GLU A 174 17.47 -2.85 -20.42
CA GLU A 174 18.50 -2.14 -21.18
C GLU A 174 19.77 -1.96 -20.35
N ALA A 175 19.65 -1.42 -19.15
CA ALA A 175 20.77 -1.27 -18.21
C ALA A 175 21.35 -2.62 -17.75
N SER A 176 20.52 -3.66 -17.67
CA SER A 176 20.97 -5.02 -17.27
C SER A 176 21.73 -5.72 -18.39
N GLN A 177 21.36 -5.51 -19.65
CA GLN A 177 22.04 -6.12 -20.81
C GLN A 177 23.33 -5.37 -21.17
N ASN A 178 23.33 -4.06 -21.02
CA ASN A 178 24.48 -3.21 -21.26
C ASN A 178 24.59 -2.15 -20.15
N VAL A 179 25.40 -2.43 -19.13
CA VAL A 179 25.63 -1.49 -18.03
C VAL A 179 26.20 -0.16 -18.50
N GLY A 180 26.87 -0.15 -19.66
CA GLY A 180 27.39 1.05 -20.29
C GLY A 180 26.34 2.09 -20.68
N THR A 181 25.05 1.72 -20.79
CA THR A 181 23.97 2.67 -21.09
C THR A 181 23.57 3.54 -19.90
N LEU A 182 24.00 3.18 -18.66
CA LEU A 182 23.70 3.99 -17.50
C LEU A 182 24.41 5.36 -17.58
N PRO A 183 23.71 6.46 -17.28
CA PRO A 183 24.23 7.82 -17.46
C PRO A 183 25.17 8.22 -16.32
N LEU A 184 26.27 7.49 -16.17
CA LEU A 184 27.31 7.69 -15.13
C LEU A 184 28.64 8.19 -15.71
N SER A 185 28.62 8.69 -16.94
CA SER A 185 29.81 9.28 -17.57
C SER A 185 29.55 10.71 -18.03
N THR A 186 30.64 11.43 -18.25
CA THR A 186 30.65 12.71 -18.95
C THR A 186 30.68 12.44 -20.43
N GLU A 187 30.45 13.48 -21.23
CA GLU A 187 30.66 13.44 -22.70
C GLU A 187 32.06 12.86 -23.03
N HIS A 188 32.12 12.00 -24.03
CA HIS A 188 33.31 11.26 -24.45
C HIS A 188 33.81 10.16 -23.47
N GLY A 189 32.88 9.57 -22.68
CA GLY A 189 33.10 8.30 -21.97
C GLY A 189 34.02 8.38 -20.78
N LYS A 190 34.18 9.54 -20.13
CA LYS A 190 34.87 9.63 -18.84
C LYS A 190 33.90 9.42 -17.69
N GLU A 191 34.33 8.69 -16.66
CA GLU A 191 33.55 8.44 -15.45
C GLU A 191 33.13 9.75 -14.79
N ASP A 192 31.85 9.87 -14.47
CA ASP A 192 31.31 11.03 -13.74
C ASP A 192 31.16 10.71 -12.25
N PHE A 193 32.22 10.97 -11.51
CA PHE A 193 32.20 10.81 -10.04
C PHE A 193 31.22 11.73 -9.35
N SER A 194 30.82 12.85 -9.98
CA SER A 194 29.82 13.73 -9.38
C SER A 194 28.44 13.07 -9.32
N LYS A 195 28.03 12.37 -10.37
CA LYS A 195 26.80 11.60 -10.41
C LYS A 195 26.80 10.43 -9.40
N VAL A 196 27.93 9.75 -9.24
CA VAL A 196 28.08 8.70 -8.21
C VAL A 196 27.91 9.30 -6.82
N ASN A 197 28.51 10.45 -6.53
CA ASN A 197 28.35 11.14 -5.24
C ASN A 197 26.91 11.62 -5.03
N GLU A 198 26.23 12.14 -6.06
CA GLU A 198 24.81 12.49 -5.99
C GLU A 198 23.94 11.30 -5.63
N LEU A 199 24.22 10.11 -6.20
CA LEU A 199 23.52 8.87 -5.85
C LEU A 199 23.74 8.50 -4.38
N ILE A 200 24.99 8.59 -3.88
CA ILE A 200 25.30 8.33 -2.46
C ILE A 200 24.56 9.31 -1.54
N ASP A 201 24.58 10.60 -1.88
CA ASP A 201 23.95 11.65 -1.09
C ASP A 201 22.42 11.48 -1.05
N THR A 202 21.86 10.88 -2.10
CA THR A 202 20.42 10.62 -2.17
C THR A 202 19.92 9.76 -1.01
N PHE A 203 20.71 8.79 -0.55
CA PHE A 203 20.35 7.94 0.59
C PHE A 203 20.27 8.69 1.93
N SER A 204 20.91 9.84 2.03
CA SER A 204 20.87 10.72 3.20
C SER A 204 19.77 11.79 3.12
N LYS A 205 19.11 11.93 1.97
CA LYS A 205 18.03 12.91 1.80
C LYS A 205 16.74 12.44 2.46
N LYS A 206 16.06 13.37 3.09
CA LYS A 206 14.74 13.13 3.68
C LYS A 206 13.69 13.10 2.59
N PHE A 207 12.91 12.02 2.51
CA PHE A 207 11.94 11.83 1.42
C PHE A 207 10.48 11.76 1.88
N ALA A 208 10.19 11.06 2.99
CA ALA A 208 8.83 10.82 3.42
C ALA A 208 8.71 10.74 4.94
N SER A 209 7.49 10.92 5.44
CA SER A 209 7.10 10.64 6.80
C SER A 209 6.29 9.32 6.83
N LEU A 210 6.49 8.50 7.85
CA LEU A 210 5.73 7.28 8.07
C LEU A 210 4.33 7.60 8.62
N ASN A 211 4.28 8.56 9.54
CA ASN A 211 3.02 8.98 10.17
C ASN A 211 2.50 10.26 9.50
N PRO A 212 1.26 10.28 8.96
CA PRO A 212 0.66 11.47 8.36
C PRO A 212 0.48 12.63 9.35
N GLU A 213 0.44 12.36 10.65
CA GLU A 213 0.39 13.40 11.69
C GLU A 213 1.77 14.02 12.01
N ASN A 214 2.84 13.36 11.60
CA ASN A 214 4.20 13.83 11.78
C ASN A 214 4.78 14.34 10.47
N TYR A 215 4.85 15.65 10.30
CA TYR A 215 5.38 16.29 9.09
C TYR A 215 6.91 16.17 8.95
N ALA A 216 7.62 15.66 9.95
CA ALA A 216 9.06 15.45 9.85
C ALA A 216 9.38 14.30 8.90
N LYS A 217 9.92 14.62 7.73
CA LYS A 217 10.40 13.62 6.77
C LYS A 217 11.65 12.94 7.33
N ALA A 218 11.75 11.64 7.10
CA ALA A 218 12.90 10.78 7.44
C ALA A 218 13.73 10.44 6.18
N ASP A 219 14.99 10.15 6.38
CA ASP A 219 15.82 9.47 5.36
C ASP A 219 15.42 7.99 5.24
N PHE A 220 15.94 7.28 4.25
CA PHE A 220 15.57 5.90 3.97
C PHE A 220 15.86 4.94 5.13
N ASN A 221 16.99 5.12 5.80
CA ASN A 221 17.38 4.24 6.90
C ASN A 221 16.49 4.47 8.14
N THR A 222 16.25 5.72 8.49
CA THR A 222 15.35 6.09 9.58
C THR A 222 13.92 5.63 9.27
N PHE A 223 13.43 5.87 8.06
CA PHE A 223 12.10 5.43 7.64
C PHE A 223 11.96 3.91 7.74
N TYR A 224 12.95 3.15 7.26
CA TYR A 224 12.94 1.70 7.35
C TYR A 224 12.91 1.19 8.79
N ASN A 225 13.75 1.76 9.65
CA ASN A 225 13.81 1.37 11.06
C ASN A 225 12.52 1.68 11.80
N ASP A 226 11.96 2.87 11.60
CA ASP A 226 10.68 3.28 12.19
C ASP A 226 9.55 2.36 11.69
N TYR A 227 9.53 2.07 10.40
CA TYR A 227 8.56 1.17 9.79
C TYR A 227 8.62 -0.25 10.38
N ILE A 228 9.82 -0.84 10.51
CA ILE A 228 9.99 -2.16 11.13
C ILE A 228 9.58 -2.13 12.61
N GLY A 229 9.87 -1.03 13.32
CA GLY A 229 9.44 -0.82 14.71
C GLY A 229 7.91 -0.79 14.86
N GLU A 230 7.22 -0.06 14.00
CA GLU A 230 5.75 -0.04 13.99
C GLU A 230 5.16 -1.41 13.66
N PHE A 231 5.73 -2.09 12.66
CA PHE A 231 5.28 -3.42 12.27
C PHE A 231 5.47 -4.44 13.40
N ALA A 232 6.61 -4.41 14.10
CA ALA A 232 6.87 -5.26 15.25
C ALA A 232 5.90 -4.97 16.42
N THR A 233 5.60 -3.70 16.64
CA THR A 233 4.62 -3.27 17.65
C THR A 233 3.22 -3.79 17.32
N MET A 234 2.78 -3.65 16.07
CA MET A 234 1.51 -4.19 15.58
C MET A 234 1.45 -5.71 15.78
N GLY A 235 2.51 -6.43 15.42
CA GLY A 235 2.61 -7.89 15.64
C GLY A 235 2.47 -8.28 17.11
N SER A 236 3.10 -7.52 18.01
CA SER A 236 2.99 -7.72 19.45
C SER A 236 1.56 -7.51 19.97
N VAL A 237 0.89 -6.45 19.51
CA VAL A 237 -0.50 -6.14 19.86
C VAL A 237 -1.44 -7.26 19.39
N LEU A 238 -1.31 -7.69 18.12
CA LEU A 238 -2.12 -8.78 17.57
C LEU A 238 -1.90 -10.10 18.34
N THR A 239 -0.65 -10.41 18.69
CA THR A 239 -0.33 -11.61 19.47
C THR A 239 -1.00 -11.56 20.85
N LYS A 240 -0.94 -10.41 21.54
CA LYS A 240 -1.63 -10.22 22.83
C LYS A 240 -3.14 -10.36 22.68
N TYR A 241 -3.70 -9.82 21.61
CA TYR A 241 -5.13 -9.93 21.33
C TYR A 241 -5.55 -11.39 21.13
N VAL A 242 -4.82 -12.16 20.31
CA VAL A 242 -5.08 -13.60 20.09
C VAL A 242 -5.00 -14.37 21.40
N ASN A 243 -3.97 -14.14 22.22
CA ASN A 243 -3.81 -14.80 23.51
C ASN A 243 -4.97 -14.48 24.46
N ASN A 244 -5.41 -13.23 24.52
CA ASN A 244 -6.56 -12.82 25.33
C ASN A 244 -7.86 -13.50 24.86
N GLN A 245 -8.11 -13.52 23.54
CA GLN A 245 -9.26 -14.20 22.97
C GLN A 245 -9.24 -15.70 23.27
N THR A 246 -8.08 -16.35 23.14
CA THR A 246 -7.91 -17.77 23.47
C THR A 246 -8.23 -18.03 24.94
N THR A 247 -7.75 -17.17 25.83
CA THR A 247 -8.05 -17.28 27.27
C THR A 247 -9.54 -17.13 27.55
N MET A 248 -10.21 -16.17 26.89
CA MET A 248 -11.66 -15.98 27.02
C MET A 248 -12.45 -17.20 26.51
N VAL A 249 -12.08 -17.73 25.32
CA VAL A 249 -12.73 -18.94 24.78
C VAL A 249 -12.58 -20.12 25.74
N ASN A 250 -11.36 -20.35 26.27
CA ASN A 250 -11.13 -21.41 27.23
C ASN A 250 -11.95 -21.19 28.54
N GLY A 251 -12.09 -19.94 28.97
CA GLY A 251 -12.94 -19.57 30.10
C GLY A 251 -14.42 -19.90 29.87
N TYR A 252 -14.95 -19.52 28.70
CA TYR A 252 -16.34 -19.85 28.35
C TYR A 252 -16.56 -21.35 28.18
N ASP A 253 -15.60 -22.07 27.60
CA ASP A 253 -15.66 -23.53 27.49
C ASP A 253 -15.70 -24.20 28.86
N ASN A 254 -14.88 -23.75 29.81
CA ASN A 254 -14.92 -24.24 31.18
C ASN A 254 -16.26 -23.93 31.86
N GLN A 255 -16.83 -22.74 31.69
CA GLN A 255 -18.16 -22.39 32.20
C GLN A 255 -19.25 -23.25 31.56
N ARG A 256 -19.17 -23.50 30.28
CA ARG A 256 -20.09 -24.41 29.58
C ARG A 256 -20.01 -25.82 30.13
N LEU A 257 -18.80 -26.35 30.35
CA LEU A 257 -18.59 -27.66 30.94
C LEU A 257 -19.11 -27.76 32.39
N GLN A 258 -18.96 -26.68 33.16
CA GLN A 258 -19.52 -26.64 34.54
C GLN A 258 -21.05 -26.65 34.54
N THR A 259 -21.70 -26.03 33.55
CA THR A 259 -23.16 -25.94 33.47
C THR A 259 -23.82 -27.16 32.81
N SER A 260 -23.19 -27.65 31.73
CA SER A 260 -23.74 -28.71 30.88
C SER A 260 -22.94 -30.02 30.90
N GLY A 261 -21.78 -30.01 31.52
CA GLY A 261 -20.94 -31.21 31.66
C GLY A 261 -21.56 -32.23 32.59
N VAL A 262 -21.56 -33.44 32.15
CA VAL A 262 -22.05 -34.57 32.95
C VAL A 262 -20.86 -35.22 33.65
N SER A 263 -20.89 -35.20 35.02
CA SER A 263 -19.88 -35.90 35.80
C SER A 263 -20.10 -37.40 35.71
N SER A 264 -19.16 -38.14 35.20
CA SER A 264 -19.22 -39.60 35.10
C SER A 264 -19.44 -40.24 36.46
N ASP A 265 -18.87 -39.68 37.53
CA ASP A 265 -19.04 -40.18 38.91
C ASP A 265 -20.45 -39.94 39.42
N GLU A 266 -21.05 -38.79 39.16
CA GLU A 266 -22.43 -38.50 39.53
C GLU A 266 -23.43 -39.38 38.79
N GLU A 267 -23.22 -39.60 37.49
CA GLU A 267 -24.05 -40.48 36.70
C GLU A 267 -23.89 -41.95 37.11
N LEU A 268 -22.70 -42.38 37.48
CA LEU A 268 -22.47 -43.70 38.03
C LEU A 268 -23.19 -43.88 39.38
N GLN A 269 -23.14 -42.89 40.25
CA GLN A 269 -23.88 -42.92 41.50
C GLN A 269 -25.40 -42.98 41.28
N LYS A 270 -25.91 -42.18 40.33
CA LYS A 270 -27.32 -42.23 39.94
C LYS A 270 -27.69 -43.59 39.39
N MET A 271 -26.87 -44.16 38.53
CA MET A 271 -27.06 -45.47 37.92
C MET A 271 -27.12 -46.56 39.01
N ILE A 272 -26.20 -46.56 39.98
CA ILE A 272 -26.20 -47.49 41.11
C ILE A 272 -27.49 -47.32 41.94
N LYS A 273 -27.87 -46.06 42.24
CA LYS A 273 -29.10 -45.76 42.96
C LYS A 273 -30.34 -46.30 42.27
N TYR A 274 -30.45 -46.05 40.94
CA TYR A 274 -31.58 -46.58 40.15
C TYR A 274 -31.56 -48.12 40.04
N GLN A 275 -30.39 -48.74 39.96
CA GLN A 275 -30.25 -50.18 39.96
C GLN A 275 -30.74 -50.79 41.29
N HIS A 276 -30.37 -50.16 42.44
CA HIS A 276 -30.91 -50.59 43.77
C HIS A 276 -32.39 -50.39 43.83
N ALA A 277 -32.93 -49.27 43.37
CA ALA A 277 -34.35 -48.97 43.34
C ALA A 277 -35.12 -50.03 42.48
N TYR A 278 -34.58 -50.33 41.32
CA TYR A 278 -35.15 -51.38 40.44
C TYR A 278 -35.16 -52.74 41.08
N ASN A 279 -34.06 -53.13 41.72
CA ASN A 279 -33.98 -54.42 42.44
C ASN A 279 -34.96 -54.50 43.65
N ALA A 280 -35.10 -53.36 44.39
CA ALA A 280 -36.08 -53.28 45.45
C ALA A 280 -37.52 -53.37 44.94
N ALA A 281 -37.85 -52.65 43.85
CA ALA A 281 -39.17 -52.74 43.24
C ALA A 281 -39.49 -54.16 42.72
N SER A 282 -38.50 -54.80 42.04
CA SER A 282 -38.65 -56.18 41.59
C SER A 282 -38.93 -57.11 42.72
N ARG A 283 -38.22 -57.02 43.87
CA ARG A 283 -38.48 -57.81 45.04
C ARG A 283 -39.88 -57.56 45.64
N TYR A 284 -40.28 -56.29 45.63
CA TYR A 284 -41.62 -55.91 46.15
C TYR A 284 -42.72 -56.53 45.25
N ILE A 285 -42.57 -56.43 43.93
CA ILE A 285 -43.53 -57.05 43.00
C ILE A 285 -43.61 -58.57 43.17
N ASN A 286 -42.44 -59.23 43.34
CA ASN A 286 -42.45 -60.68 43.61
C ASN A 286 -43.19 -61.02 44.90
N VAL A 287 -42.96 -60.28 46.01
CA VAL A 287 -43.69 -60.47 47.28
C VAL A 287 -45.19 -60.23 47.13
N VAL A 288 -45.59 -59.18 46.41
CA VAL A 288 -46.99 -58.91 46.10
C VAL A 288 -47.58 -60.03 45.22
N SER A 289 -46.86 -60.54 44.21
CA SER A 289 -47.29 -61.67 43.38
C SER A 289 -47.48 -62.95 44.22
N GLU A 290 -46.55 -63.27 45.17
CA GLU A 290 -46.66 -64.41 46.08
C GLU A 290 -47.85 -64.22 47.02
N MET A 291 -48.11 -63.02 47.53
CA MET A 291 -49.30 -62.74 48.36
C MET A 291 -50.59 -62.95 47.58
N ILE A 292 -50.65 -62.46 46.31
CA ILE A 292 -51.83 -62.66 45.45
C ILE A 292 -52.02 -64.13 45.16
N GLU A 293 -50.95 -64.86 44.84
CA GLU A 293 -51.01 -66.30 44.62
C GLU A 293 -51.53 -67.07 45.85
N HIS A 294 -51.00 -66.69 47.01
CA HIS A 294 -51.47 -67.26 48.26
C HIS A 294 -52.96 -66.98 48.55
N LEU A 295 -53.41 -65.74 48.30
CA LEU A 295 -54.80 -65.36 48.39
C LEU A 295 -55.70 -66.13 47.42
N VAL A 296 -55.32 -66.27 46.20
CA VAL A 296 -56.07 -67.00 45.17
C VAL A 296 -56.16 -68.50 45.48
N THR A 297 -55.05 -69.07 45.93
CA THR A 297 -55.02 -70.50 46.31
C THR A 297 -55.78 -70.77 47.61
N SER A 298 -55.70 -69.86 48.57
CA SER A 298 -56.45 -70.10 49.88
C SER A 298 -57.95 -69.81 49.76
N LEU A 299 -58.37 -68.88 48.85
CA LEU A 299 -59.82 -68.61 48.59
C LEU A 299 -60.43 -69.54 47.56
N GLY A 300 -59.60 -70.13 46.70
CA GLY A 300 -60.04 -71.04 45.67
C GLY A 300 -60.29 -72.50 46.07
N HIS A 301 -60.04 -72.82 47.32
CA HIS A 301 -60.28 -74.12 47.91
C HIS A 301 -61.43 -74.13 49.02
N ALA A 302 -62.38 -73.21 48.81
CA ALA A 302 -63.60 -73.22 49.67
C ALA A 302 -64.79 -73.76 48.89
#